data_2492b517e98f9ee9e7b2bc144220422c
#
_entry.id   2492b517e98f9ee9e7b2bc144220422c
#
_cell.length_a   1.000
_cell.length_b   1.000
_cell.length_c   1.000
_cell.angle_alpha   90.00
_cell.angle_beta   90.00
_cell.angle_gamma   90.00
#
_symmetry.space_group_name_H-M   'P 1'
#
loop_
_entity.id
_entity.type
_entity.pdbx_description
1 polymer ?
#
loop_
_entity_poly.entity_id
_entity_poly.type
_entity_poly.pdbx_seq_one_letter_code
_entity_poly.pdbx_strand_id
1 'polypeptide(L)'
;MVKKRLPRVVDVGENAATNVVVLHPRITPRLTALLARWLEAGRRMGLCDASAFFPDRSDRKRDYVLVWVRENPDPAYLVQSEGNMWVVTDAVRERELTRLPSFAAALQFIRPVLPLEAAA
;
A
#
# COMPACT_ATOMS: atom_id res chain seq x y z
N MET A 1 -17.02 19.32 -4.58
CA MET A 1 -17.47 18.59 -3.98
C MET A 1 -17.11 18.28 -3.61
N VAL A 2 -17.09 18.17 -4.37
CA VAL A 2 -17.34 17.47 -3.76
C VAL A 2 -16.80 17.47 -3.55
N LYS A 3 -16.70 17.67 -4.18
CA LYS A 3 -16.82 17.26 -3.65
C LYS A 3 -16.20 17.22 -3.60
N LYS A 4 -16.15 17.47 -4.30
CA LYS A 4 -16.18 16.98 -3.86
C LYS A 4 -15.82 16.68 -4.05
N ARG A 5 -15.66 16.96 -4.83
CA ARG A 5 -15.94 16.24 -4.63
C ARG A 5 -15.64 15.90 -5.05
N LEU A 6 -15.80 15.99 -5.68
CA LEU A 6 -16.22 15.26 -5.69
C LEU A 6 -15.89 15.09 -6.07
N PRO A 7 -15.91 14.66 -6.75
CA PRO A 7 -16.10 14.12 -6.78
C PRO A 7 -15.90 14.04 -7.08
N ARG A 8 -16.27 14.05 -7.65
CA ARG A 8 -16.81 13.47 -7.66
C ARG A 8 -17.03 12.99 -7.84
N VAL A 9 -17.11 13.08 -8.18
CA VAL A 9 -17.88 12.27 -8.16
C VAL A 9 -18.41 12.04 -8.11
N VAL A 10 -18.95 12.00 -8.40
CA VAL A 10 -19.82 11.44 -8.19
C VAL A 10 -20.34 11.15 -7.95
N ASP A 11 -21.10 11.03 -8.15
CA ASP A 11 -21.94 10.43 -7.74
C ASP A 11 -22.38 10.05 -7.96
N VAL A 12 -22.79 10.04 -8.47
CA VAL A 12 -23.54 9.39 -8.57
C VAL A 12 -23.94 8.86 -8.53
N GLY A 13 -24.42 8.87 -8.91
CA GLY A 13 -25.07 8.12 -8.74
C GLY A 13 -25.28 7.65 -8.71
N GLU A 14 -25.56 7.42 -8.90
CA GLU A 14 -25.83 6.69 -8.79
C GLU A 14 -25.80 6.09 -8.91
N ASN A 15 -26.18 6.39 -9.16
CA ASN A 15 -26.20 5.65 -9.26
C ASN A 15 -26.14 5.18 -9.55
N ALA A 16 -26.43 5.49 -9.96
CA ALA A 16 -26.34 4.96 -10.15
C ALA A 16 -26.01 4.60 -10.46
N ALA A 17 -26.31 4.88 -10.83
CA ALA A 17 -25.94 4.33 -10.99
C ALA A 17 -25.13 4.49 -11.13
N THR A 18 -25.21 5.15 -11.38
CA THR A 18 -24.11 5.13 -11.43
C THR A 18 -23.31 4.87 -10.50
N ASN A 19 -22.69 4.56 -10.64
CA ASN A 19 -21.91 4.03 -9.61
C ASN A 19 -20.55 4.51 -9.70
N VAL A 20 -20.18 5.40 -8.80
CA VAL A 20 -18.79 5.71 -8.63
C VAL A 20 -18.20 4.59 -7.81
N VAL A 21 -17.44 3.74 -8.45
CA VAL A 21 -16.69 2.74 -7.75
C VAL A 21 -15.38 3.39 -7.34
N VAL A 22 -15.19 3.59 -6.06
CA VAL A 22 -13.90 4.02 -5.58
C VAL A 22 -13.00 2.79 -5.57
N LEU A 23 -12.08 2.77 -6.51
CA LEU A 23 -11.16 1.64 -6.62
C LEU A 23 -9.94 1.92 -5.78
N HIS A 24 -9.79 1.15 -4.72
CA HIS A 24 -8.53 1.11 -4.01
C HIS A 24 -7.69 0.03 -4.69
N PRO A 25 -6.45 0.33 -5.07
CA PRO A 25 -5.58 -0.70 -5.61
C PRO A 25 -5.44 -1.86 -4.63
N ARG A 26 -5.47 -3.07 -5.17
CA ARG A 26 -5.36 -4.27 -4.38
C ARG A 26 -3.96 -4.83 -4.52
N ILE A 27 -3.57 -5.63 -3.52
CA ILE A 27 -2.29 -6.32 -3.58
C ILE A 27 -2.52 -7.61 -4.37
N THR A 28 -2.16 -7.55 -5.64
CA THR A 28 -2.33 -8.66 -6.57
C THR A 28 -1.25 -9.72 -6.34
N PRO A 29 -1.39 -10.92 -6.92
CA PRO A 29 -0.29 -11.90 -6.87
C PRO A 29 1.02 -11.36 -7.43
N ARG A 30 0.94 -10.50 -8.45
CA ARG A 30 2.14 -9.86 -9.00
C ARG A 30 2.81 -8.97 -7.96
N LEU A 31 2.04 -8.19 -7.21
CA LEU A 31 2.59 -7.34 -6.16
C LEU A 31 3.10 -8.15 -4.98
N THR A 32 2.45 -9.28 -4.68
CA THR A 32 2.93 -10.18 -3.64
C THR A 32 4.29 -10.76 -4.02
N ALA A 33 4.46 -11.11 -5.29
CA ALA A 33 5.75 -11.62 -5.78
C ALA A 33 6.82 -10.52 -5.71
N LEU A 34 6.44 -9.30 -6.05
CA LEU A 34 7.37 -8.17 -5.94
C LEU A 34 7.80 -7.96 -4.49
N LEU A 35 6.85 -8.06 -3.57
CA LEU A 35 7.14 -7.92 -2.14
C LEU A 35 8.16 -8.95 -1.69
N ALA A 36 8.00 -10.21 -2.12
CA ALA A 36 8.93 -11.27 -1.76
C ALA A 36 10.34 -11.00 -2.30
N ARG A 37 10.44 -10.53 -3.55
CA ARG A 37 11.72 -10.20 -4.14
C ARG A 37 12.38 -9.03 -3.42
N TRP A 38 11.59 -8.03 -3.09
CA TRP A 38 12.08 -6.86 -2.37
C TRP A 38 12.60 -7.26 -0.99
N LEU A 39 11.85 -8.09 -0.28
CA LEU A 39 12.25 -8.55 1.05
C LEU A 39 13.58 -9.29 0.99
N GLU A 40 13.70 -10.20 0.04
CA GLU A 40 14.94 -10.99 -0.09
C GLU A 40 16.11 -10.08 -0.42
N ALA A 41 15.92 -9.15 -1.35
CA ALA A 41 17.00 -8.24 -1.73
C ALA A 41 17.38 -7.30 -0.59
N GLY A 42 16.44 -6.99 0.29
CA GLY A 42 16.67 -6.03 1.36
C GLY A 42 17.16 -6.62 2.67
N ARG A 43 17.36 -7.94 2.74
CA ARG A 43 17.79 -8.55 4.00
C ARG A 43 19.11 -7.99 4.48
N ARG A 44 20.01 -7.69 3.55
CA ARG A 44 21.29 -7.07 3.90
C ARG A 44 21.12 -5.66 4.45
N MET A 45 20.01 -5.01 4.13
CA MET A 45 19.74 -3.65 4.56
C MET A 45 18.84 -3.62 5.79
N GLY A 46 18.66 -4.76 6.45
CA GLY A 46 17.95 -4.82 7.70
C GLY A 46 16.50 -5.21 7.62
N LEU A 47 16.00 -5.60 6.44
CA LEU A 47 14.64 -6.13 6.36
C LEU A 47 14.60 -7.52 6.95
N CYS A 48 13.66 -7.75 7.88
CA CYS A 48 13.51 -9.06 8.53
C CYS A 48 12.35 -9.83 7.94
N ASP A 49 11.20 -9.17 7.74
CA ASP A 49 10.01 -9.85 7.28
C ASP A 49 9.06 -8.81 6.69
N ALA A 50 8.16 -9.28 5.83
CA ALA A 50 7.11 -8.46 5.27
C ALA A 50 5.95 -9.38 4.93
N SER A 51 4.76 -9.03 5.38
CA SER A 51 3.58 -9.88 5.17
C SER A 51 2.43 -9.04 4.65
N ALA A 52 1.75 -9.58 3.65
CA ALA A 52 0.55 -8.96 3.10
C ALA A 52 -0.67 -9.55 3.78
N PHE A 53 -1.64 -8.70 4.06
CA PHE A 53 -2.88 -9.09 4.73
C PHE A 53 -4.05 -8.69 3.85
N PHE A 54 -5.02 -9.59 3.73
CA PHE A 54 -6.17 -9.44 2.85
C PHE A 54 -7.43 -9.53 3.68
N PRO A 55 -7.85 -8.42 4.31
CA PRO A 55 -9.01 -8.46 5.19
C PRO A 55 -10.29 -8.83 4.44
N ASP A 56 -11.29 -9.29 5.17
CA ASP A 56 -12.57 -9.65 4.61
C ASP A 56 -13.16 -8.44 3.88
N ARG A 57 -13.56 -8.67 2.63
CA ARG A 57 -14.12 -7.62 1.80
C ARG A 57 -15.40 -7.05 2.36
N SER A 58 -16.14 -7.84 3.14
CA SER A 58 -17.37 -7.36 3.75
C SER A 58 -17.12 -6.21 4.73
N ASP A 59 -15.90 -6.11 5.26
CA ASP A 59 -15.53 -5.05 6.19
C ASP A 59 -15.07 -3.77 5.47
N ARG A 60 -14.97 -3.80 4.15
CA ARG A 60 -14.48 -2.69 3.33
C ARG A 60 -13.06 -2.28 3.70
N LYS A 61 -12.34 -3.16 4.35
CA LYS A 61 -10.95 -2.89 4.68
C LYS A 61 -10.07 -3.12 3.46
N ARG A 62 -8.97 -2.40 3.42
CA ARG A 62 -8.03 -2.49 2.32
C ARG A 62 -6.97 -3.53 2.63
N ASP A 63 -6.39 -4.08 1.56
CA ASP A 63 -5.20 -4.89 1.71
C ASP A 63 -4.09 -4.03 2.27
N TYR A 64 -3.21 -4.62 3.06
CA TYR A 64 -2.09 -3.87 3.60
C TYR A 64 -0.90 -4.79 3.82
N VAL A 65 0.28 -4.18 3.97
CA VAL A 65 1.51 -4.89 4.23
C VAL A 65 2.12 -4.35 5.52
N LEU A 66 2.59 -5.25 6.37
CA LEU A 66 3.41 -4.88 7.52
C LEU A 66 4.85 -5.29 7.22
N VAL A 67 5.79 -4.44 7.60
CA VAL A 67 7.21 -4.65 7.35
C VAL A 67 7.97 -4.60 8.67
N TRP A 68 8.77 -5.62 8.92
CA TRP A 68 9.62 -5.71 10.11
C TRP A 68 11.06 -5.45 9.72
N VAL A 69 11.76 -4.70 10.56
CA VAL A 69 13.19 -4.42 10.38
C VAL A 69 13.95 -4.97 11.57
N ARG A 70 15.26 -5.13 11.37
CA ARG A 70 16.12 -5.80 12.33
C ARG A 70 16.12 -5.14 13.70
N GLU A 71 15.98 -3.82 13.72
CA GLU A 71 16.11 -3.04 14.94
C GLU A 71 14.88 -3.05 15.84
N ASN A 72 13.78 -3.65 15.38
CA ASN A 72 12.52 -3.53 16.10
C ASN A 72 11.75 -4.85 16.07
N PRO A 73 11.34 -5.39 17.23
CA PRO A 73 10.54 -6.62 17.26
C PRO A 73 9.12 -6.42 16.73
N ASP A 74 8.60 -5.19 16.76
CA ASP A 74 7.26 -4.90 16.27
C ASP A 74 7.34 -4.42 14.82
N PRO A 75 6.22 -4.48 14.07
CA PRO A 75 6.24 -3.96 12.71
C PRO A 75 6.67 -2.49 12.69
N ALA A 76 7.54 -2.17 11.77
CA ALA A 76 8.09 -0.81 11.67
C ALA A 76 7.31 0.04 10.68
N TYR A 77 6.77 -0.57 9.61
CA TYR A 77 6.09 0.16 8.55
C TYR A 77 4.79 -0.53 8.16
N LEU A 78 3.81 0.28 7.79
CA LEU A 78 2.55 -0.18 7.23
C LEU A 78 2.43 0.42 5.82
N VAL A 79 2.11 -0.40 4.84
CA VAL A 79 1.86 0.06 3.47
C VAL A 79 0.43 -0.28 3.11
N GLN A 80 -0.33 0.71 2.67
CA GLN A 80 -1.76 0.55 2.43
C GLN A 80 -2.19 1.50 1.32
N SER A 81 -3.14 1.09 0.51
CA SER A 81 -3.65 1.97 -0.53
C SER A 81 -4.67 2.95 0.07
N GLU A 82 -4.70 4.15 -0.51
CA GLU A 82 -5.71 5.13 -0.18
C GLU A 82 -5.98 5.95 -1.43
N GLY A 83 -7.20 5.86 -1.95
CA GLY A 83 -7.49 6.40 -3.26
C GLY A 83 -6.65 5.66 -4.30
N ASN A 84 -5.95 6.37 -5.16
CA ASN A 84 -5.07 5.76 -6.14
C ASN A 84 -3.60 5.83 -5.74
N MET A 85 -3.34 6.09 -4.46
CA MET A 85 -1.98 6.23 -3.94
C MET A 85 -1.68 5.12 -2.95
N TRP A 86 -0.40 4.90 -2.71
CA TRP A 86 0.06 3.96 -1.68
C TRP A 86 0.68 4.77 -0.55
N VAL A 87 0.19 4.56 0.66
CA VAL A 87 0.58 5.31 1.85
C VAL A 87 1.54 4.47 2.67
N VAL A 88 2.68 5.06 3.03
CA VAL A 88 3.64 4.43 3.92
C VAL A 88 3.52 5.11 5.28
N THR A 89 3.28 4.31 6.30
CA THR A 89 3.08 4.80 7.65
C THR A 89 4.15 4.22 8.57
N ASP A 90 4.65 5.05 9.48
CA ASP A 90 5.51 4.59 10.57
C ASP A 90 4.58 3.87 11.56
N ALA A 91 4.67 2.54 11.61
CA ALA A 91 3.77 1.75 12.42
C ALA A 91 4.03 1.88 13.92
N VAL A 92 5.24 2.28 14.30
CA VAL A 92 5.59 2.47 15.70
C VAL A 92 5.01 3.77 16.23
N ARG A 93 5.17 4.84 15.47
CA ARG A 93 4.68 6.16 15.87
C ARG A 93 3.29 6.47 15.34
N GLU A 94 2.73 5.58 14.51
CA GLU A 94 1.41 5.73 13.93
C GLU A 94 1.29 7.04 13.15
N ARG A 95 2.28 7.30 12.31
CA ARG A 95 2.35 8.55 11.58
C ARG A 95 2.64 8.29 10.11
N GLU A 96 1.85 8.91 9.24
CA GLU A 96 2.06 8.80 7.80
C GLU A 96 3.39 9.44 7.42
N LEU A 97 4.17 8.72 6.60
CA LEU A 97 5.47 9.19 6.15
C LEU A 97 5.39 9.75 4.74
N THR A 98 4.68 9.08 3.83
CA THR A 98 4.62 9.53 2.45
C THR A 98 3.47 8.84 1.72
N ARG A 99 3.12 9.41 0.56
CA ARG A 99 2.15 8.83 -0.37
C ARG A 99 2.82 8.75 -1.72
N LEU A 100 2.72 7.59 -2.34
CA LEU A 100 3.43 7.33 -3.58
C LEU A 100 2.48 6.69 -4.60
N PRO A 101 2.75 6.88 -5.90
CA PRO A 101 1.79 6.45 -6.92
C PRO A 101 1.82 4.96 -7.20
N SER A 102 2.80 4.22 -6.71
CA SER A 102 2.85 2.78 -6.97
C SER A 102 3.33 2.03 -5.74
N PHE A 103 2.94 0.75 -5.69
CA PHE A 103 3.39 -0.15 -4.64
C PHE A 103 4.92 -0.28 -4.65
N ALA A 104 5.49 -0.40 -5.84
CA ALA A 104 6.95 -0.50 -5.97
C ALA A 104 7.64 0.73 -5.39
N ALA A 105 7.11 1.93 -5.67
CA ALA A 105 7.69 3.15 -5.12
C ALA A 105 7.62 3.17 -3.60
N ALA A 106 6.52 2.65 -3.04
CA ALA A 106 6.36 2.59 -1.59
C ALA A 106 7.42 1.69 -0.95
N LEU A 107 7.67 0.52 -1.55
CA LEU A 107 8.70 -0.38 -1.05
C LEU A 107 10.09 0.27 -1.16
N GLN A 108 10.35 0.93 -2.28
CA GLN A 108 11.62 1.61 -2.50
C GLN A 108 11.85 2.74 -1.51
N PHE A 109 10.77 3.40 -1.08
CA PHE A 109 10.88 4.44 -0.06
C PHE A 109 11.39 3.84 1.26
N ILE A 110 10.91 2.65 1.61
CA ILE A 110 11.31 1.98 2.86
C ILE A 110 12.77 1.52 2.74
N ARG A 111 13.10 0.82 1.64
CA ARG A 111 14.48 0.38 1.37
C ARG A 111 14.69 0.32 -0.14
N PRO A 112 15.59 1.14 -0.70
CA PRO A 112 15.76 1.24 -2.16
C PRO A 112 16.67 0.13 -2.69
N VAL A 113 16.18 -1.09 -2.73
CA VAL A 113 16.98 -2.26 -3.08
C VAL A 113 16.69 -2.82 -4.46
N LEU A 114 15.60 -2.40 -5.10
CA LEU A 114 15.24 -2.89 -6.43
C LEU A 114 15.22 -1.73 -7.42
N PRO A 115 15.64 -1.95 -8.66
CA PRO A 115 15.40 -0.94 -9.68
C PRO A 115 13.89 -0.80 -9.92
N LEU A 116 13.39 0.42 -10.06
CA LEU A 116 11.97 0.64 -10.28
C LEU A 116 11.51 0.00 -11.59
N GLU A 117 12.36 -0.02 -12.58
CA GLU A 117 12.02 -0.63 -13.87
C GLU A 117 11.72 -2.11 -13.72
N ALA A 118 12.47 -2.79 -12.88
CA ALA A 118 12.27 -4.22 -12.66
C ALA A 118 11.01 -4.46 -11.82
N ALA A 119 10.55 -3.47 -11.10
CA ALA A 119 9.40 -3.58 -10.23
C ALA A 119 8.10 -3.21 -10.95
N ALA A 120 8.18 -2.57 -12.08
CA ALA A 120 6.99 -2.08 -12.80
C ALA A 120 6.15 -3.19 -13.46
#